data_e0d439f5d3ea846bf5728058c6d70e72
#
_entry.id   e0d439f5d3ea846bf5728058c6d70e72
#
_cell.length_a   1.000
_cell.length_b   1.000
_cell.length_c   1.000
_cell.angle_alpha   90.00
_cell.angle_beta   90.00
_cell.angle_gamma   90.00
#
_symmetry.space_group_name_H-M   'P 1'
#
loop_
_entity.id
_entity.type
_entity.pdbx_description
1 polymer ?
#
loop_
_entity_poly.entity_id
_entity_poly.type
_entity_poly.pdbx_seq_one_letter_code
_entity_poly.pdbx_strand_id
1 'polypeptide(L)'
;MKRKKINEIDKYLFDLNGYIIIKNALKKIEINACNKIIDNLRKLKHNEWSGYVHGHNYGGKEGLNLQQIYEAGSPFEKLIDHPSWINHMLEFIGGEGTFDHHHGALFIDENFANVRGPGDAIGIHSGNHEGTQRGHYRYENGKMHSGQINILVALTNIGKGDGGTVVIPASHKANFKHPEFDQNKMLKGKVSHAESMIGSKEVYLNAGDALLFVDSLCHGSAKRINKGERRVVIYRYGPSWGFFRHSYRPSKQLLNNLNKFQRKIVMPHEKVLRPEGSK
;
A
#
# COMPACT_ATOMS: atom_id res chain seq x y z
N MET A 1 -10.74 17.86 -10.09
CA MET A 1 -9.29 18.13 -10.05
C MET A 1 -8.73 17.92 -11.45
N LYS A 2 -8.01 18.89 -12.06
CA LYS A 2 -7.37 18.65 -13.35
C LYS A 2 -6.23 17.64 -13.13
N ARG A 3 -6.25 16.51 -13.85
CA ARG A 3 -5.16 15.53 -13.85
C ARG A 3 -3.85 16.22 -14.22
N LYS A 4 -2.84 16.11 -13.36
CA LYS A 4 -1.46 16.40 -13.75
C LYS A 4 -0.91 15.15 -14.48
N LYS A 5 -0.32 15.35 -15.64
CA LYS A 5 0.41 14.30 -16.34
C LYS A 5 1.57 13.85 -15.46
N ILE A 6 1.74 12.55 -15.28
CA ILE A 6 2.92 12.00 -14.58
C ILE A 6 4.13 12.09 -15.51
N ASN A 7 5.32 11.99 -14.93
CA ASN A 7 6.57 11.94 -15.69
C ASN A 7 6.61 10.66 -16.55
N GLU A 8 6.98 10.77 -17.81
CA GLU A 8 7.09 9.63 -18.72
C GLU A 8 8.19 8.64 -18.28
N ILE A 9 9.24 9.12 -17.61
CA ILE A 9 10.26 8.25 -17.00
C ILE A 9 9.67 7.42 -15.86
N ASP A 10 8.83 8.00 -15.01
CA ASP A 10 8.16 7.24 -13.93
C ASP A 10 7.27 6.15 -14.52
N LYS A 11 6.54 6.46 -15.59
CA LYS A 11 5.71 5.51 -16.31
C LYS A 11 6.52 4.36 -16.90
N TYR A 12 7.61 4.69 -17.59
CA TYR A 12 8.51 3.71 -18.17
C TYR A 12 9.15 2.81 -17.12
N LEU A 13 9.69 3.40 -16.04
CA LEU A 13 10.35 2.64 -14.98
C LEU A 13 9.36 1.79 -14.17
N PHE A 14 8.15 2.29 -13.95
CA PHE A 14 7.11 1.50 -13.30
C PHE A 14 6.71 0.28 -14.15
N ASP A 15 6.48 0.48 -15.45
CA ASP A 15 6.19 -0.63 -16.36
C ASP A 15 7.34 -1.63 -16.43
N LEU A 16 8.58 -1.13 -16.50
CA LEU A 16 9.77 -2.00 -16.60
C LEU A 16 9.98 -2.83 -15.33
N ASN A 17 9.93 -2.20 -14.16
CA ASN A 17 10.36 -2.79 -12.89
C ASN A 17 9.21 -3.28 -12.01
N GLY A 18 7.99 -2.76 -12.21
CA GLY A 18 6.84 -2.97 -11.32
C GLY A 18 6.85 -2.08 -10.09
N TYR A 19 7.81 -1.18 -9.95
CA TYR A 19 7.90 -0.22 -8.87
C TYR A 19 8.70 1.04 -9.24
N ILE A 20 8.45 2.11 -8.51
CA ILE A 20 9.24 3.35 -8.52
C ILE A 20 9.39 3.90 -7.10
N ILE A 21 10.38 4.76 -6.90
CA ILE A 21 10.58 5.50 -5.66
C ILE A 21 10.32 6.98 -5.92
N ILE A 22 9.35 7.53 -5.22
CA ILE A 22 9.06 8.96 -5.22
C ILE A 22 9.86 9.58 -4.08
N LYS A 23 10.93 10.30 -4.43
CA LYS A 23 11.79 10.95 -3.45
C LYS A 23 11.12 12.16 -2.83
N ASN A 24 11.33 12.35 -1.50
CA ASN A 24 10.76 13.48 -0.75
C ASN A 24 9.24 13.65 -0.97
N ALA A 25 8.52 12.52 -1.01
CA ALA A 25 7.07 12.50 -1.22
C ALA A 25 6.32 13.22 -0.08
N LEU A 26 6.80 13.10 1.17
CA LEU A 26 6.32 13.87 2.32
C LEU A 26 7.37 14.87 2.82
N LYS A 27 6.89 16.01 3.27
CA LYS A 27 7.71 17.02 3.95
C LYS A 27 7.97 16.60 5.41
N LYS A 28 9.03 17.11 6.02
CA LYS A 28 9.38 16.81 7.43
C LYS A 28 8.24 17.11 8.42
N ILE A 29 7.47 18.16 8.17
CA ILE A 29 6.31 18.50 9.04
C ILE A 29 5.23 17.42 8.97
N GLU A 30 4.97 16.84 7.80
CA GLU A 30 3.99 15.76 7.61
C GLU A 30 4.48 14.46 8.26
N ILE A 31 5.76 14.12 8.08
CA ILE A 31 6.40 12.97 8.74
C ILE A 31 6.29 13.06 10.26
N ASN A 32 6.61 14.22 10.82
CA ASN A 32 6.56 14.46 12.26
C ASN A 32 5.13 14.36 12.80
N ALA A 33 4.14 14.89 12.06
CA ALA A 33 2.74 14.81 12.43
C ALA A 33 2.23 13.36 12.47
N CYS A 34 2.58 12.55 11.47
CA CYS A 34 2.26 11.13 11.44
C CYS A 34 2.94 10.37 12.59
N ASN A 35 4.24 10.59 12.80
CA ASN A 35 4.98 9.92 13.86
C ASN A 35 4.44 10.23 15.26
N LYS A 36 4.03 11.49 15.54
CA LYS A 36 3.43 11.89 16.81
C LYS A 36 2.16 11.08 17.13
N ILE A 37 1.34 10.79 16.13
CA ILE A 37 0.14 9.97 16.31
C ILE A 37 0.52 8.50 16.52
N ILE A 38 1.47 7.98 15.73
CA ILE A 38 1.95 6.59 15.88
C ILE A 38 2.57 6.37 17.27
N ASP A 39 3.25 7.35 17.87
CA ASP A 39 3.83 7.24 19.23
C ASP A 39 2.78 6.89 20.29
N ASN A 40 1.55 7.32 20.12
CA ASN A 40 0.44 6.97 20.99
C ASN A 40 -0.16 5.60 20.62
N LEU A 41 -0.37 5.35 19.32
CA LEU A 41 -1.03 4.15 18.82
C LEU A 41 -0.17 2.89 18.90
N ARG A 42 1.16 2.99 18.86
CA ARG A 42 2.08 1.84 18.90
C ARG A 42 2.03 1.03 20.20
N LYS A 43 1.30 1.50 21.19
CA LYS A 43 1.05 0.79 22.45
C LYS A 43 -0.08 -0.24 22.33
N LEU A 44 -0.88 -0.16 21.29
CA LEU A 44 -1.96 -1.11 21.02
C LEU A 44 -1.39 -2.52 20.85
N LYS A 45 -2.09 -3.48 21.42
CA LYS A 45 -1.84 -4.91 21.21
C LYS A 45 -2.71 -5.45 20.09
N HIS A 46 -2.48 -6.72 19.75
CA HIS A 46 -3.35 -7.45 18.83
C HIS A 46 -4.80 -7.45 19.32
N ASN A 47 -5.72 -7.11 18.42
CA ASN A 47 -7.16 -6.97 18.66
C ASN A 47 -7.60 -5.81 19.58
N GLU A 48 -6.70 -4.92 19.95
CA GLU A 48 -7.08 -3.69 20.64
C GLU A 48 -7.45 -2.57 19.64
N TRP A 49 -8.34 -1.69 20.07
CA TRP A 49 -8.82 -0.56 19.29
C TRP A 49 -8.53 0.76 19.99
N SER A 50 -8.20 1.77 19.19
CA SER A 50 -8.17 3.16 19.60
C SER A 50 -8.99 3.97 18.60
N GLY A 51 -10.19 4.36 19.03
CA GLY A 51 -11.19 4.87 18.08
C GLY A 51 -11.52 3.82 17.01
N TYR A 52 -11.26 4.15 15.75
CA TYR A 52 -11.46 3.26 14.61
C TYR A 52 -10.16 2.61 14.09
N VAL A 53 -9.04 2.83 14.77
CA VAL A 53 -7.76 2.18 14.45
C VAL A 53 -7.66 0.86 15.19
N HIS A 54 -7.38 -0.21 14.47
CA HIS A 54 -7.27 -1.57 14.99
C HIS A 54 -5.83 -2.03 15.06
N GLY A 55 -5.35 -2.42 16.24
CA GLY A 55 -4.06 -3.08 16.42
C GLY A 55 -4.11 -4.52 15.92
N HIS A 56 -3.32 -4.84 14.90
CA HIS A 56 -3.26 -6.17 14.32
C HIS A 56 -1.83 -6.69 14.22
N ASN A 57 -1.65 -7.95 14.62
CA ASN A 57 -0.39 -8.68 14.44
C ASN A 57 -0.71 -10.03 13.81
N TYR A 58 -0.07 -10.35 12.69
CA TYR A 58 -0.27 -11.62 11.98
C TYR A 58 0.33 -12.84 12.70
N GLY A 59 0.70 -12.70 13.96
CA GLY A 59 1.20 -13.79 14.80
C GLY A 59 2.69 -14.04 14.67
N GLY A 60 3.42 -13.11 14.09
CA GLY A 60 4.85 -13.22 13.84
C GLY A 60 5.67 -11.99 14.24
N LYS A 61 6.91 -11.97 13.80
CA LYS A 61 7.89 -10.88 14.00
C LYS A 61 7.73 -9.75 12.97
N GLU A 62 6.58 -9.67 12.32
CA GLU A 62 6.25 -8.68 11.29
C GLU A 62 5.98 -7.30 11.86
N GLY A 63 5.86 -7.21 13.19
CA GLY A 63 5.54 -5.98 13.90
C GLY A 63 4.04 -5.76 14.06
N LEU A 64 3.71 -4.60 14.59
CA LEU A 64 2.34 -4.16 14.80
C LEU A 64 1.84 -3.43 13.55
N ASN A 65 0.71 -3.87 13.01
CA ASN A 65 -0.05 -3.14 12.01
C ASN A 65 -1.18 -2.36 12.70
N LEU A 66 -1.19 -1.06 12.49
CA LEU A 66 -2.25 -0.15 12.90
C LEU A 66 -3.22 -0.02 11.72
N GLN A 67 -4.19 -0.92 11.65
CA GLN A 67 -5.16 -1.00 10.56
C GLN A 67 -6.13 0.18 10.58
N GLN A 68 -6.60 0.59 9.42
CA GLN A 68 -7.46 1.77 9.23
C GLN A 68 -6.79 3.06 9.67
N ILE A 69 -5.52 3.21 9.33
CA ILE A 69 -4.72 4.33 9.82
C ILE A 69 -5.27 5.69 9.34
N TYR A 70 -6.01 5.76 8.26
CA TYR A 70 -6.66 7.01 7.80
C TYR A 70 -7.70 7.54 8.80
N GLU A 71 -8.20 6.70 9.72
CA GLU A 71 -9.07 7.09 10.83
C GLU A 71 -8.32 7.77 11.99
N ALA A 72 -6.99 7.77 11.95
CA ALA A 72 -6.17 8.35 13.02
C ALA A 72 -6.06 9.88 12.96
N GLY A 73 -6.79 10.52 12.04
CA GLY A 73 -6.92 11.96 11.94
C GLY A 73 -6.19 12.60 10.75
N SER A 74 -6.28 13.92 10.68
CA SER A 74 -5.92 14.74 9.51
C SER A 74 -4.55 14.46 8.88
N PRO A 75 -3.45 14.16 9.60
CA PRO A 75 -2.19 13.78 8.96
C PRO A 75 -2.31 12.58 8.02
N PHE A 76 -3.12 11.59 8.38
CA PHE A 76 -3.35 10.38 7.59
C PHE A 76 -4.48 10.54 6.56
N GLU A 77 -5.52 11.32 6.86
CA GLU A 77 -6.58 11.66 5.91
C GLU A 77 -6.00 12.34 4.65
N LYS A 78 -5.00 13.20 4.81
CA LYS A 78 -4.30 13.87 3.70
C LYS A 78 -3.51 12.93 2.79
N LEU A 79 -3.21 11.73 3.26
CA LEU A 79 -2.50 10.73 2.45
C LEU A 79 -3.44 10.00 1.48
N ILE A 80 -4.75 10.07 1.65
CA ILE A 80 -5.76 9.41 0.79
C ILE A 80 -5.64 9.86 -0.67
N ASP A 81 -5.38 11.14 -0.92
CA ASP A 81 -5.22 11.70 -2.27
C ASP A 81 -4.00 12.61 -2.39
N HIS A 82 -2.93 12.23 -1.70
CA HIS A 82 -1.73 13.05 -1.60
C HIS A 82 -1.16 13.41 -2.99
N PRO A 83 -0.80 14.69 -3.24
CA PRO A 83 -0.40 15.16 -4.56
C PRO A 83 0.86 14.50 -5.12
N SER A 84 1.73 13.94 -4.27
CA SER A 84 2.94 13.24 -4.70
C SER A 84 2.66 11.95 -5.45
N TRP A 85 1.53 11.28 -5.22
CA TRP A 85 1.26 9.98 -5.84
C TRP A 85 -0.11 9.78 -6.46
N ILE A 86 -1.12 10.62 -6.15
CA ILE A 86 -2.48 10.36 -6.62
C ILE A 86 -2.60 10.27 -8.14
N ASN A 87 -1.81 11.06 -8.88
CA ASN A 87 -1.81 10.99 -10.34
C ASN A 87 -1.18 9.69 -10.87
N HIS A 88 -0.19 9.12 -10.16
CA HIS A 88 0.36 7.80 -10.48
C HIS A 88 -0.69 6.71 -10.27
N MET A 89 -1.46 6.79 -9.16
CA MET A 89 -2.56 5.83 -8.92
C MET A 89 -3.60 5.86 -10.02
N LEU A 90 -4.03 7.07 -10.42
CA LEU A 90 -5.00 7.26 -11.49
C LEU A 90 -4.50 6.76 -12.85
N GLU A 91 -3.19 6.88 -13.13
CA GLU A 91 -2.59 6.39 -14.36
C GLU A 91 -2.42 4.88 -14.38
N PHE A 92 -1.88 4.32 -13.29
CA PHE A 92 -1.43 2.92 -13.27
C PHE A 92 -2.53 1.92 -12.92
N ILE A 93 -3.60 2.34 -12.22
CA ILE A 93 -4.75 1.45 -11.96
C ILE A 93 -5.67 1.39 -13.16
N GLY A 94 -5.80 2.47 -13.87
CA GLY A 94 -6.58 2.55 -15.08
C GLY A 94 -7.09 3.95 -15.32
N GLY A 95 -6.88 4.44 -16.52
CA GLY A 95 -7.30 5.77 -16.94
C GLY A 95 -8.80 5.86 -17.22
N GLU A 96 -9.21 7.00 -17.74
CA GLU A 96 -10.59 7.23 -18.19
C GLU A 96 -11.06 6.12 -19.15
N GLY A 97 -12.29 5.67 -18.94
CA GLY A 97 -12.90 4.56 -19.71
C GLY A 97 -12.60 3.17 -19.13
N THR A 98 -11.90 3.05 -18.00
CA THR A 98 -11.67 1.78 -17.30
C THR A 98 -12.54 1.62 -16.05
N PHE A 99 -13.35 2.60 -15.74
CA PHE A 99 -14.18 2.68 -14.53
C PHE A 99 -15.53 3.34 -14.82
N ASP A 100 -16.48 3.12 -13.93
CA ASP A 100 -17.76 3.80 -13.94
C ASP A 100 -17.63 5.21 -13.34
N HIS A 101 -18.13 6.22 -14.04
CA HIS A 101 -18.04 7.62 -13.61
C HIS A 101 -18.81 7.91 -12.31
N HIS A 102 -19.83 7.13 -11.97
CA HIS A 102 -20.57 7.29 -10.71
C HIS A 102 -19.73 6.91 -9.50
N HIS A 103 -18.90 5.89 -9.63
CA HIS A 103 -18.09 5.36 -8.53
C HIS A 103 -16.69 5.97 -8.45
N GLY A 104 -16.21 6.58 -9.52
CA GLY A 104 -14.84 7.09 -9.62
C GLY A 104 -13.83 5.99 -10.01
N ALA A 105 -12.55 6.34 -10.02
CA ALA A 105 -11.51 5.47 -10.57
C ALA A 105 -10.87 4.55 -9.53
N LEU A 106 -10.81 4.98 -8.27
CA LEU A 106 -9.98 4.38 -7.25
C LEU A 106 -10.78 3.95 -6.03
N PHE A 107 -10.29 2.91 -5.37
CA PHE A 107 -10.70 2.45 -4.06
C PHE A 107 -9.48 2.14 -3.19
N ILE A 108 -9.50 2.50 -1.92
CA ILE A 108 -8.52 2.05 -0.93
C ILE A 108 -9.05 0.78 -0.28
N ASP A 109 -8.52 -0.35 -0.72
CA ASP A 109 -8.91 -1.68 -0.25
C ASP A 109 -8.37 -1.99 1.16
N GLU A 110 -7.21 -1.45 1.51
CA GLU A 110 -6.60 -1.56 2.84
C GLU A 110 -5.64 -0.40 3.09
N ASN A 111 -5.54 0.03 4.33
CA ASN A 111 -4.53 0.99 4.77
C ASN A 111 -4.09 0.72 6.21
N PHE A 112 -2.80 0.85 6.46
CA PHE A 112 -2.25 0.66 7.81
C PHE A 112 -0.89 1.33 7.97
N ALA A 113 -0.49 1.59 9.23
CA ALA A 113 0.90 1.84 9.56
C ALA A 113 1.52 0.57 10.16
N ASN A 114 2.74 0.25 9.73
CA ASN A 114 3.50 -0.86 10.31
C ASN A 114 4.63 -0.31 11.17
N VAL A 115 4.66 -0.76 12.42
CA VAL A 115 5.71 -0.45 13.42
C VAL A 115 6.44 -1.73 13.72
N ARG A 116 7.73 -1.80 13.36
CA ARG A 116 8.50 -3.04 13.43
C ARG A 116 9.86 -2.82 14.10
N GLY A 117 10.12 -3.56 15.17
CA GLY A 117 11.43 -3.72 15.78
C GLY A 117 12.32 -4.75 15.07
N PRO A 118 13.47 -5.13 15.67
CA PRO A 118 14.28 -6.24 15.19
C PRO A 118 13.47 -7.53 15.06
N GLY A 119 13.69 -8.29 13.99
CA GLY A 119 12.95 -9.53 13.73
C GLY A 119 13.27 -10.11 12.36
N ASP A 120 12.72 -11.29 12.08
CA ASP A 120 12.97 -12.04 10.85
C ASP A 120 12.38 -11.36 9.62
N ALA A 121 12.80 -11.77 8.44
CA ALA A 121 12.27 -11.32 7.16
C ALA A 121 10.76 -11.62 7.04
N ILE A 122 10.04 -10.77 6.32
CA ILE A 122 8.69 -11.08 5.85
C ILE A 122 8.86 -11.79 4.52
N GLY A 123 8.36 -13.03 4.46
CA GLY A 123 8.52 -13.88 3.28
C GLY A 123 7.95 -13.27 2.02
N ILE A 124 8.49 -13.70 0.90
CA ILE A 124 8.04 -13.33 -0.43
C ILE A 124 6.58 -13.75 -0.62
N HIS A 125 5.82 -12.89 -1.23
CA HIS A 125 4.43 -13.13 -1.62
C HIS A 125 4.11 -12.39 -2.92
N SER A 126 2.88 -12.58 -3.41
CA SER A 126 2.43 -12.08 -4.70
C SER A 126 3.27 -12.65 -5.87
N GLY A 127 3.53 -11.86 -6.87
CA GLY A 127 3.94 -12.38 -8.15
C GLY A 127 2.71 -12.75 -8.99
N ASN A 128 2.83 -12.59 -10.27
CA ASN A 128 1.70 -12.76 -11.19
C ASN A 128 1.15 -14.21 -11.23
N HIS A 129 1.87 -15.17 -10.69
CA HIS A 129 1.53 -16.60 -10.70
C HIS A 129 0.53 -17.03 -9.61
N GLU A 130 0.22 -16.19 -8.62
CA GLU A 130 -0.71 -16.56 -7.54
C GLU A 130 -2.20 -16.57 -7.98
N GLY A 131 -2.51 -16.12 -9.19
CA GLY A 131 -3.85 -16.16 -9.77
C GLY A 131 -4.87 -15.27 -9.09
N THR A 132 -4.46 -14.36 -8.23
CA THR A 132 -5.37 -13.42 -7.56
C THR A 132 -5.69 -12.23 -8.45
N GLN A 133 -6.97 -11.83 -8.48
CA GLN A 133 -7.38 -10.70 -9.32
C GLN A 133 -6.67 -9.39 -8.98
N ARG A 134 -6.35 -9.14 -7.72
CA ARG A 134 -5.59 -7.96 -7.32
C ARG A 134 -4.16 -7.96 -7.89
N GLY A 135 -3.62 -9.14 -8.21
CA GLY A 135 -2.30 -9.33 -8.79
C GLY A 135 -2.26 -9.15 -10.31
N HIS A 136 -3.37 -8.83 -10.99
CA HIS A 136 -3.28 -8.62 -12.42
C HIS A 136 -2.55 -7.33 -12.79
N TYR A 137 -1.78 -7.40 -13.86
CA TYR A 137 -1.10 -6.28 -14.49
C TYR A 137 -1.18 -6.45 -16.00
N ARG A 138 -1.78 -5.49 -16.69
CA ARG A 138 -1.96 -5.51 -18.14
C ARG A 138 -1.79 -4.13 -18.73
N TYR A 139 -1.22 -4.09 -19.92
CA TYR A 139 -1.23 -2.92 -20.78
C TYR A 139 -2.02 -3.27 -22.03
N GLU A 140 -3.16 -2.64 -22.21
CA GLU A 140 -4.10 -2.96 -23.27
C GLU A 140 -4.75 -1.67 -23.80
N ASN A 141 -4.85 -1.54 -25.11
CA ASN A 141 -5.47 -0.37 -25.77
C ASN A 141 -4.88 0.98 -25.30
N GLY A 142 -3.57 1.05 -25.07
CA GLY A 142 -2.88 2.25 -24.64
C GLY A 142 -3.06 2.60 -23.15
N LYS A 143 -3.61 1.70 -22.34
CA LYS A 143 -3.91 1.92 -20.92
C LYS A 143 -3.30 0.84 -20.04
N MET A 144 -2.86 1.25 -18.86
CA MET A 144 -2.49 0.33 -17.79
C MET A 144 -3.72 -0.12 -17.00
N HIS A 145 -3.73 -1.40 -16.63
CA HIS A 145 -4.75 -2.01 -15.78
C HIS A 145 -4.04 -2.80 -14.70
N SER A 146 -4.05 -2.29 -13.48
CA SER A 146 -3.48 -2.98 -12.32
C SER A 146 -4.59 -3.28 -11.31
N GLY A 147 -4.59 -4.49 -10.78
CA GLY A 147 -5.57 -4.90 -9.78
C GLY A 147 -5.36 -4.19 -8.44
N GLN A 148 -4.11 -3.99 -8.04
CA GLN A 148 -3.79 -3.23 -6.84
C GLN A 148 -2.40 -2.61 -6.94
N ILE A 149 -2.26 -1.38 -6.44
CA ILE A 149 -0.99 -0.68 -6.28
C ILE A 149 -0.82 -0.26 -4.83
N ASN A 150 0.34 -0.56 -4.28
CA ASN A 150 0.70 -0.19 -2.92
C ASN A 150 1.55 1.08 -2.96
N ILE A 151 1.23 2.05 -2.11
CA ILE A 151 2.13 3.12 -1.75
C ILE A 151 2.62 2.88 -0.32
N LEU A 152 3.92 2.73 -0.16
CA LEU A 152 4.59 2.55 1.12
C LEU A 152 5.42 3.80 1.40
N VAL A 153 5.03 4.57 2.40
CA VAL A 153 5.71 5.81 2.79
C VAL A 153 6.59 5.55 4.00
N ALA A 154 7.87 5.86 3.90
CA ALA A 154 8.81 5.73 5.01
C ALA A 154 8.67 6.90 5.99
N LEU A 155 8.35 6.63 7.24
CA LEU A 155 8.32 7.62 8.31
C LEU A 155 9.62 7.65 9.14
N THR A 156 10.49 6.66 8.92
CA THR A 156 11.87 6.59 9.45
C THR A 156 12.81 6.24 8.29
N ASN A 157 14.09 6.51 8.44
CA ASN A 157 15.07 6.04 7.46
C ASN A 157 15.11 4.51 7.44
N ILE A 158 15.24 3.96 6.26
CA ILE A 158 15.32 2.51 6.00
C ILE A 158 16.55 2.26 5.16
N GLY A 159 17.62 1.84 5.83
CA GLY A 159 18.90 1.48 5.22
C GLY A 159 19.22 0.00 5.43
N LYS A 160 20.47 -0.35 5.21
CA LYS A 160 20.95 -1.73 5.42
C LYS A 160 20.71 -2.19 6.87
N GLY A 161 20.06 -3.34 7.00
CA GLY A 161 19.73 -3.93 8.32
C GLY A 161 18.47 -3.36 8.97
N ASP A 162 17.77 -2.43 8.34
CA ASP A 162 16.50 -1.89 8.83
C ASP A 162 15.26 -2.68 8.36
N GLY A 163 15.47 -3.77 7.62
CA GLY A 163 14.39 -4.59 7.10
C GLY A 163 13.61 -3.91 5.99
N GLY A 164 14.33 -3.40 4.99
CA GLY A 164 13.77 -2.76 3.81
C GLY A 164 12.85 -3.69 3.02
N THR A 165 11.98 -3.12 2.21
CA THR A 165 11.16 -3.90 1.29
C THR A 165 12.07 -4.59 0.28
N VAL A 166 11.91 -5.90 0.13
CA VAL A 166 12.59 -6.69 -0.90
C VAL A 166 11.64 -6.85 -2.07
N VAL A 167 12.14 -6.61 -3.27
CA VAL A 167 11.41 -6.78 -4.53
C VAL A 167 12.21 -7.65 -5.49
N ILE A 168 11.52 -8.35 -6.38
CA ILE A 168 12.14 -8.96 -7.56
C ILE A 168 11.68 -8.13 -8.76
N PRO A 169 12.52 -7.22 -9.30
CA PRO A 169 12.15 -6.34 -10.41
C PRO A 169 11.60 -7.12 -11.60
N ALA A 170 10.61 -6.59 -12.30
CA ALA A 170 9.94 -7.17 -13.45
C ALA A 170 9.12 -8.46 -13.19
N SER A 171 9.12 -9.00 -11.97
CA SER A 171 8.38 -10.22 -11.65
C SER A 171 6.84 -10.08 -11.78
N HIS A 172 6.30 -8.86 -11.79
CA HIS A 172 4.89 -8.59 -12.04
C HIS A 172 4.43 -8.97 -13.46
N LYS A 173 5.37 -9.18 -14.38
CA LYS A 173 5.15 -9.63 -15.76
C LYS A 173 5.71 -11.03 -16.03
N ALA A 174 6.27 -11.69 -15.02
CA ALA A 174 6.84 -13.03 -15.18
C ALA A 174 5.73 -14.06 -15.44
N ASN A 175 5.89 -14.85 -16.48
CA ASN A 175 4.99 -15.96 -16.80
C ASN A 175 5.28 -17.21 -15.94
N PHE A 176 6.41 -17.24 -15.27
CA PHE A 176 6.86 -18.38 -14.47
C PHE A 176 7.09 -17.94 -13.02
N LYS A 177 6.74 -18.85 -12.11
CA LYS A 177 7.06 -18.68 -10.69
C LYS A 177 8.57 -18.73 -10.50
N HIS A 178 9.10 -17.83 -9.66
CA HIS A 178 10.51 -17.83 -9.31
C HIS A 178 10.91 -19.19 -8.69
N PRO A 179 12.01 -19.83 -9.11
CA PRO A 179 12.39 -21.16 -8.61
C PRO A 179 12.55 -21.25 -7.09
N GLU A 180 13.02 -20.19 -6.46
CA GLU A 180 13.22 -20.11 -4.99
C GLU A 180 11.98 -19.58 -4.24
N PHE A 181 10.83 -19.37 -4.90
CA PHE A 181 9.63 -18.77 -4.30
C PHE A 181 9.10 -19.62 -3.14
N ASP A 182 8.88 -20.92 -3.35
CA ASP A 182 8.27 -21.79 -2.34
C ASP A 182 9.12 -21.97 -1.09
N GLN A 183 10.44 -21.79 -1.22
CA GLN A 183 11.37 -21.83 -0.09
C GLN A 183 11.29 -20.56 0.76
N ASN A 184 10.95 -19.43 0.15
CA ASN A 184 10.99 -18.09 0.76
C ASN A 184 9.62 -17.43 0.92
N LYS A 185 8.53 -18.13 0.53
CA LYS A 185 7.19 -17.56 0.64
C LYS A 185 6.78 -17.35 2.09
N MET A 186 5.91 -16.38 2.29
CA MET A 186 5.33 -16.04 3.57
C MET A 186 4.47 -17.21 4.10
N LEU A 187 4.98 -17.90 5.09
CA LEU A 187 4.27 -18.99 5.80
C LEU A 187 4.52 -18.84 7.30
N LYS A 188 3.47 -19.10 8.10
CA LYS A 188 3.58 -19.11 9.56
C LYS A 188 4.65 -20.10 10.04
N GLY A 189 5.57 -19.63 10.87
CA GLY A 189 6.64 -20.45 11.45
C GLY A 189 7.83 -20.74 10.52
N LYS A 190 7.83 -20.21 9.29
CA LYS A 190 8.95 -20.38 8.35
C LYS A 190 9.85 -19.14 8.34
N VAL A 191 11.17 -19.36 8.39
CA VAL A 191 12.15 -18.29 8.17
C VAL A 191 12.31 -18.10 6.67
N SER A 192 12.20 -16.86 6.22
CA SER A 192 12.44 -16.47 4.82
C SER A 192 13.81 -15.81 4.69
N HIS A 193 14.44 -16.00 3.56
CA HIS A 193 15.67 -15.34 3.13
C HIS A 193 15.42 -14.54 1.86
N ALA A 194 14.31 -13.80 1.85
CA ALA A 194 13.85 -13.01 0.70
C ALA A 194 14.95 -12.10 0.12
N GLU A 195 15.77 -11.52 0.99
CA GLU A 195 16.87 -10.62 0.64
C GLU A 195 18.04 -11.29 -0.09
N SER A 196 18.14 -12.62 -0.04
CA SER A 196 19.22 -13.39 -0.70
C SER A 196 18.74 -14.17 -1.92
N MET A 197 17.47 -14.09 -2.30
CA MET A 197 16.95 -14.70 -3.52
C MET A 197 17.63 -14.12 -4.76
N ILE A 198 17.88 -14.96 -5.76
CA ILE A 198 18.45 -14.52 -7.04
C ILE A 198 17.58 -13.44 -7.66
N GLY A 199 18.19 -12.32 -8.06
CA GLY A 199 17.51 -11.17 -8.65
C GLY A 199 16.72 -10.31 -7.65
N SER A 200 16.71 -10.64 -6.36
CA SER A 200 16.08 -9.79 -5.35
C SER A 200 16.87 -8.51 -5.11
N LYS A 201 16.16 -7.46 -4.72
CA LYS A 201 16.73 -6.16 -4.39
C LYS A 201 16.05 -5.60 -3.14
N GLU A 202 16.83 -5.26 -2.13
CA GLU A 202 16.35 -4.52 -0.96
C GLU A 202 16.25 -3.03 -1.31
N VAL A 203 15.11 -2.42 -1.05
CA VAL A 203 14.82 -1.01 -1.35
C VAL A 203 15.09 -0.17 -0.10
N TYR A 204 16.02 0.78 -0.23
CA TYR A 204 16.35 1.74 0.82
C TYR A 204 15.62 3.06 0.61
N LEU A 205 15.09 3.63 1.69
CA LEU A 205 14.28 4.86 1.67
C LEU A 205 14.74 5.81 2.77
N ASN A 206 14.81 7.09 2.46
CA ASN A 206 14.88 8.12 3.49
C ASN A 206 13.47 8.38 4.04
N ALA A 207 13.39 8.87 5.28
CA ALA A 207 12.12 9.33 5.83
C ALA A 207 11.49 10.40 4.92
N GLY A 208 10.25 10.17 4.50
CA GLY A 208 9.53 10.99 3.52
C GLY A 208 9.57 10.45 2.09
N ASP A 209 10.44 9.50 1.75
CA ASP A 209 10.36 8.80 0.46
C ASP A 209 9.15 7.86 0.44
N ALA A 210 8.61 7.63 -0.74
CA ALA A 210 7.54 6.69 -0.97
C ALA A 210 7.92 5.64 -2.03
N LEU A 211 7.74 4.37 -1.71
CA LEU A 211 7.84 3.26 -2.64
C LEU A 211 6.45 2.94 -3.18
N LEU A 212 6.29 3.08 -4.47
CA LEU A 212 5.07 2.74 -5.19
C LEU A 212 5.32 1.47 -5.98
N PHE A 213 4.51 0.43 -5.78
CA PHE A 213 4.67 -0.85 -6.46
C PHE A 213 3.34 -1.55 -6.72
N VAL A 214 3.26 -2.28 -7.83
CA VAL A 214 2.08 -3.08 -8.15
C VAL A 214 2.05 -4.35 -7.28
N ASP A 215 0.88 -4.76 -6.81
CA ASP A 215 0.74 -5.92 -5.91
C ASP A 215 1.19 -7.24 -6.55
N SER A 216 1.12 -7.33 -7.88
CA SER A 216 1.66 -8.47 -8.63
C SER A 216 3.19 -8.59 -8.62
N LEU A 217 3.91 -7.56 -8.20
CA LEU A 217 5.36 -7.64 -8.01
C LEU A 217 5.68 -8.62 -6.88
N CYS A 218 6.57 -9.56 -7.11
CA CYS A 218 7.05 -10.46 -6.06
C CYS A 218 7.83 -9.64 -5.03
N HIS A 219 7.34 -9.59 -3.80
CA HIS A 219 7.88 -8.73 -2.77
C HIS A 219 7.77 -9.32 -1.37
N GLY A 220 8.57 -8.80 -0.46
CA GLY A 220 8.60 -9.14 0.94
C GLY A 220 9.37 -8.07 1.72
N SER A 221 10.02 -8.42 2.82
CA SER A 221 10.97 -7.53 3.47
C SER A 221 12.17 -8.28 4.01
N ALA A 222 13.32 -7.63 4.03
CA ALA A 222 14.52 -8.15 4.63
C ALA A 222 14.39 -8.30 6.15
N LYS A 223 15.29 -9.10 6.73
CA LYS A 223 15.47 -9.19 8.18
C LYS A 223 15.85 -7.83 8.76
N ARG A 224 15.20 -7.45 9.88
CA ARG A 224 15.61 -6.26 10.62
C ARG A 224 16.54 -6.65 11.76
N ILE A 225 17.76 -6.13 11.73
CA ILE A 225 18.80 -6.39 12.75
C ILE A 225 19.15 -5.15 13.56
N ASN A 226 18.93 -3.95 13.02
CA ASN A 226 19.22 -2.69 13.69
C ASN A 226 18.23 -2.43 14.84
N LYS A 227 18.72 -1.81 15.90
CA LYS A 227 17.89 -1.36 17.03
C LYS A 227 16.88 -0.28 16.61
N GLY A 228 15.91 -0.02 17.48
CA GLY A 228 14.85 0.97 17.22
C GLY A 228 13.72 0.39 16.37
N GLU A 229 12.97 1.28 15.71
CA GLU A 229 11.77 0.94 14.98
C GLU A 229 11.85 1.38 13.51
N ARG A 230 11.36 0.53 12.62
CA ARG A 230 10.99 0.89 11.26
C ARG A 230 9.52 1.26 11.27
N ARG A 231 9.19 2.43 10.76
CA ARG A 231 7.81 2.91 10.63
C ARG A 231 7.50 3.23 9.19
N VAL A 232 6.49 2.59 8.67
CA VAL A 232 5.97 2.84 7.32
C VAL A 232 4.45 2.97 7.35
N VAL A 233 3.92 3.72 6.40
CA VAL A 233 2.47 3.80 6.16
C VAL A 233 2.19 3.22 4.80
N ILE A 234 1.18 2.38 4.70
CA ILE A 234 0.81 1.70 3.47
C ILE A 234 -0.66 2.01 3.15
N TYR A 235 -0.89 2.47 1.91
CA TYR A 235 -2.22 2.58 1.32
C TYR A 235 -2.26 1.71 0.07
N ARG A 236 -3.27 0.86 -0.02
CA ARG A 236 -3.45 -0.09 -1.12
C ARG A 236 -4.61 0.37 -1.99
N TYR A 237 -4.27 0.89 -3.16
CA TYR A 237 -5.27 1.36 -4.12
C TYR A 237 -5.58 0.28 -5.14
N GLY A 238 -6.86 0.09 -5.40
CA GLY A 238 -7.39 -0.73 -6.48
C GLY A 238 -8.36 0.06 -7.34
N PRO A 239 -8.85 -0.53 -8.43
CA PRO A 239 -9.95 0.04 -9.19
C PRO A 239 -11.22 0.08 -8.34
N SER A 240 -12.07 1.07 -8.54
CA SER A 240 -13.28 1.25 -7.73
C SER A 240 -14.25 0.06 -7.74
N TRP A 241 -14.20 -0.77 -8.75
CA TRP A 241 -14.96 -2.02 -8.85
C TRP A 241 -14.26 -3.22 -8.16
N GLY A 242 -12.97 -3.08 -7.77
CA GLY A 242 -12.19 -4.14 -7.11
C GLY A 242 -12.36 -4.10 -5.60
N PHE A 243 -12.61 -5.28 -5.02
CA PHE A 243 -12.80 -5.46 -3.60
C PHE A 243 -12.19 -6.81 -3.21
N PHE A 244 -11.02 -6.81 -2.58
CA PHE A 244 -10.19 -8.00 -2.44
C PHE A 244 -9.87 -8.41 -1.01
N ARG A 245 -10.04 -7.50 -0.04
CA ARG A 245 -9.67 -7.72 1.36
C ARG A 245 -10.83 -7.43 2.29
N HIS A 246 -10.61 -7.60 3.58
CA HIS A 246 -11.54 -7.12 4.59
C HIS A 246 -11.54 -5.60 4.58
N SER A 247 -12.62 -5.02 4.09
CA SER A 247 -12.77 -3.61 4.25
C SER A 247 -13.50 -3.32 5.53
N TYR A 248 -12.90 -2.47 6.28
CA TYR A 248 -13.56 -1.77 7.35
C TYR A 248 -14.49 -0.73 6.71
N ARG A 249 -15.65 -0.53 7.28
CA ARG A 249 -16.52 0.56 6.85
C ARG A 249 -15.93 1.87 7.38
N PRO A 250 -15.68 2.88 6.54
CA PRO A 250 -15.25 4.20 7.01
C PRO A 250 -16.23 4.77 8.01
N SER A 251 -15.72 5.41 9.06
CA SER A 251 -16.55 6.05 10.08
C SER A 251 -17.30 7.26 9.52
N LYS A 252 -18.43 7.61 10.13
CA LYS A 252 -19.13 8.86 9.77
C LYS A 252 -18.25 10.09 10.01
N GLN A 253 -17.41 10.05 11.06
CA GLN A 253 -16.48 11.12 11.37
C GLN A 253 -15.47 11.32 10.24
N LEU A 254 -14.81 10.25 9.79
CA LEU A 254 -13.90 10.32 8.65
C LEU A 254 -14.61 10.86 7.41
N LEU A 255 -15.75 10.28 7.04
CA LEU A 255 -16.48 10.71 5.84
C LEU A 255 -16.88 12.20 5.87
N ASN A 256 -17.20 12.75 7.04
CA ASN A 256 -17.52 14.18 7.18
C ASN A 256 -16.29 15.08 7.00
N ASN A 257 -15.09 14.60 7.32
CA ASN A 257 -13.85 15.34 7.16
C ASN A 257 -13.32 15.32 5.72
N LEU A 258 -13.75 14.32 4.92
CA LEU A 258 -13.23 14.10 3.57
C LEU A 258 -13.97 14.97 2.52
N ASN A 259 -13.22 15.47 1.55
CA ASN A 259 -13.79 16.07 0.35
C ASN A 259 -14.47 15.00 -0.55
N LYS A 260 -15.24 15.45 -1.55
CA LYS A 260 -16.00 14.56 -2.44
C LYS A 260 -15.14 13.54 -3.16
N PHE A 261 -13.90 13.90 -3.55
CA PHE A 261 -12.99 13.00 -4.25
C PHE A 261 -12.42 11.94 -3.31
N GLN A 262 -11.96 12.33 -2.12
CA GLN A 262 -11.48 11.41 -1.09
C GLN A 262 -12.56 10.41 -0.65
N ARG A 263 -13.82 10.89 -0.47
CA ARG A 263 -14.96 10.01 -0.12
C ARG A 263 -15.15 8.90 -1.15
N LYS A 264 -15.05 9.21 -2.44
CA LYS A 264 -15.14 8.20 -3.51
C LYS A 264 -14.00 7.18 -3.49
N ILE A 265 -12.83 7.56 -2.99
CA ILE A 265 -11.68 6.65 -2.88
C ILE A 265 -11.84 5.66 -1.72
N VAL A 266 -12.40 6.10 -0.60
CA VAL A 266 -12.55 5.24 0.60
C VAL A 266 -13.87 4.48 0.61
N MET A 267 -14.89 4.98 -0.10
CA MET A 267 -16.21 4.36 -0.21
C MET A 267 -16.82 4.60 -1.60
N PRO A 268 -16.34 3.92 -2.65
CA PRO A 268 -16.82 4.13 -4.02
C PRO A 268 -18.27 3.67 -4.22
N HIS A 269 -18.73 2.69 -3.45
CA HIS A 269 -20.05 2.07 -3.58
C HIS A 269 -21.01 2.47 -2.46
N GLU A 270 -21.14 3.78 -2.21
CA GLU A 270 -22.16 4.29 -1.29
C GLU A 270 -23.57 4.04 -1.87
N LYS A 271 -24.35 3.26 -1.15
CA LYS A 271 -25.72 2.98 -1.56
C LYS A 271 -26.56 4.26 -1.45
N VAL A 272 -27.23 4.61 -2.52
CA VAL A 272 -28.28 5.63 -2.49
C VAL A 272 -29.49 5.02 -1.77
N LEU A 273 -29.84 5.60 -0.63
CA LEU A 273 -31.05 5.20 0.07
C LEU A 273 -32.25 5.71 -0.71
N ARG A 274 -33.17 4.81 -1.06
CA ARG A 274 -34.48 5.22 -1.57
C ARG A 274 -35.27 5.92 -0.46
N PRO A 275 -36.04 6.96 -0.77
CA PRO A 275 -36.99 7.50 0.18
C PRO A 275 -37.96 6.42 0.68
N GLU A 276 -38.34 6.48 1.95
CA GLU A 276 -39.30 5.56 2.52
C GLU A 276 -40.61 5.61 1.71
N GLY A 277 -41.14 4.45 1.32
CA GLY A 277 -42.39 4.37 0.52
C GLY A 277 -42.17 4.44 -1.02
N SER A 278 -40.95 4.65 -1.53
CA SER A 278 -40.69 4.54 -2.97
C SER A 278 -40.69 3.06 -3.43
N LYS A 279 -41.53 2.76 -4.43
CA LYS A 279 -41.57 1.43 -5.07
C LYS A 279 -40.49 1.27 -6.13
#